data_24f5f89ffd63ffbb578223405211ed07
#
_entry.id   24f5f89ffd63ffbb578223405211ed07
#
_cell.length_a   1.000
_cell.length_b   1.000
_cell.length_c   1.000
_cell.angle_alpha   90.00
_cell.angle_beta   90.00
_cell.angle_gamma   90.00
#
_symmetry.space_group_name_H-M   'P 1'
#
loop_
_entity.id
_entity.type
_entity.pdbx_description
1 polymer ?
#
loop_
_entity_poly.entity_id
_entity_poly.type
_entity_poly.pdbx_seq_one_letter_code
_entity_poly.pdbx_strand_id
1 'polypeptide(L)'
;MKQQTFTQCAERYIQRLRREGRHATAHVYTYALRSFRAFCGSDIIPFARITRRLLKAYESHLRARRVTPNTLSTYLRMLRAIYNYGVATARARYIPALFRDVFTGVDTRQKKALPRAQLRRLLHADPGRVDLRQAQSLARLQFLFCGMPFADLAHLEKSHLRQGLLVYTRRKTGTPITVELLPPARDELRRCHTPAVPSGSPYLLPILSGTRPATCYSAYREYQSALRRYNRRLQRLARRLSIPFPVSSYTLRHSWATTAKYRGVPIEMISESLGHTSIRTTQIYLKGFELADRTRVNRLNYAYIQPENVTGL
;
A
#
# COMPACT_ATOMS: atom_id res chain seq x y z
N MET A 1 44.25 -1.15 -2.66
CA MET A 1 42.88 -1.70 -2.85
C MET A 1 42.08 -0.68 -3.64
N LYS A 2 41.46 -1.06 -4.79
CA LYS A 2 40.61 -0.16 -5.58
C LYS A 2 39.40 0.24 -4.71
N GLN A 3 39.24 1.54 -4.49
CA GLN A 3 38.16 2.08 -3.67
C GLN A 3 36.79 1.73 -4.31
N GLN A 4 35.90 1.11 -3.57
CA GLN A 4 34.61 0.67 -4.06
C GLN A 4 33.74 1.88 -4.44
N THR A 5 33.12 1.85 -5.63
CA THR A 5 32.26 2.93 -6.11
C THR A 5 30.87 2.89 -5.47
N PHE A 6 30.13 4.01 -5.55
CA PHE A 6 28.72 4.11 -5.12
C PHE A 6 27.84 3.06 -5.81
N THR A 7 28.02 2.88 -7.10
CA THR A 7 27.25 1.90 -7.89
C THR A 7 27.52 0.47 -7.48
N GLN A 8 28.79 0.09 -7.25
CA GLN A 8 29.14 -1.23 -6.72
C GLN A 8 28.58 -1.47 -5.32
N CYS A 9 28.61 -0.44 -4.46
CA CYS A 9 28.01 -0.49 -3.14
C CYS A 9 26.49 -0.70 -3.23
N ALA A 10 25.80 0.03 -4.12
CA ALA A 10 24.37 -0.10 -4.38
C ALA A 10 24.00 -1.52 -4.86
N GLU A 11 24.75 -2.07 -5.79
CA GLU A 11 24.52 -3.42 -6.32
C GLU A 11 24.69 -4.49 -5.24
N ARG A 12 25.72 -4.41 -4.43
CA ARG A 12 25.90 -5.32 -3.28
C ARG A 12 24.75 -5.22 -2.29
N TYR A 13 24.30 -4.00 -1.99
CA TYR A 13 23.14 -3.77 -1.12
C TYR A 13 21.87 -4.39 -1.69
N ILE A 14 21.60 -4.20 -2.99
CA ILE A 14 20.46 -4.79 -3.69
C ILE A 14 20.55 -6.33 -3.68
N GLN A 15 21.73 -6.89 -3.90
CA GLN A 15 21.96 -8.33 -3.86
C GLN A 15 21.71 -8.92 -2.46
N ARG A 16 22.16 -8.20 -1.40
CA ARG A 16 21.85 -8.58 -0.02
C ARG A 16 20.35 -8.65 0.23
N LEU A 17 19.60 -7.60 -0.17
CA LEU A 17 18.14 -7.57 -0.04
C LEU A 17 17.45 -8.74 -0.77
N ARG A 18 17.97 -9.12 -1.93
CA ARG A 18 17.44 -10.28 -2.69
C ARG A 18 17.69 -11.59 -1.96
N ARG A 19 18.86 -11.78 -1.38
CA ARG A 19 19.19 -12.98 -0.57
C ARG A 19 18.36 -13.06 0.71
N GLU A 20 18.03 -11.91 1.31
CA GLU A 20 17.12 -11.80 2.45
C GLU A 20 15.63 -11.98 2.07
N GLY A 21 15.29 -12.31 0.80
CA GLY A 21 13.91 -12.42 0.32
C GLY A 21 13.15 -11.08 0.21
N ARG A 22 13.81 -9.94 0.42
CA ARG A 22 13.22 -8.59 0.39
C ARG A 22 13.10 -8.06 -1.04
N HIS A 23 12.54 -8.87 -1.92
CA HIS A 23 12.50 -8.60 -3.37
C HIS A 23 11.76 -7.30 -3.72
N ALA A 24 10.68 -6.96 -3.02
CA ALA A 24 9.95 -5.71 -3.25
C ALA A 24 10.82 -4.49 -2.96
N THR A 25 11.59 -4.52 -1.87
CA THR A 25 12.54 -3.47 -1.51
C THR A 25 13.67 -3.40 -2.52
N ALA A 26 14.30 -4.54 -2.85
CA ALA A 26 15.35 -4.63 -3.85
C ALA A 26 14.93 -4.05 -5.21
N HIS A 27 13.68 -4.29 -5.61
CA HIS A 27 13.10 -3.74 -6.84
C HIS A 27 13.12 -2.21 -6.84
N VAL A 28 12.69 -1.56 -5.76
CA VAL A 28 12.68 -0.08 -5.65
C VAL A 28 14.11 0.48 -5.73
N TYR A 29 15.07 -0.13 -5.04
CA TYR A 29 16.48 0.26 -5.11
C TYR A 29 17.06 0.09 -6.51
N THR A 30 16.72 -1.00 -7.21
CA THR A 30 17.16 -1.24 -8.59
C THR A 30 16.67 -0.13 -9.54
N TYR A 31 15.40 0.30 -9.42
CA TYR A 31 14.87 1.37 -10.26
C TYR A 31 15.46 2.73 -9.92
N ALA A 32 15.67 3.03 -8.64
CA ALA A 32 16.34 4.27 -8.22
C ALA A 32 17.77 4.34 -8.77
N LEU A 33 18.54 3.26 -8.67
CA LEU A 33 19.90 3.17 -9.20
C LEU A 33 19.92 3.30 -10.72
N ARG A 34 19.03 2.59 -11.44
CA ARG A 34 18.90 2.68 -12.89
C ARG A 34 18.60 4.10 -13.35
N SER A 35 17.65 4.77 -12.70
CA SER A 35 17.31 6.16 -13.01
C SER A 35 18.48 7.11 -12.78
N PHE A 36 19.24 6.91 -11.70
CA PHE A 36 20.38 7.74 -11.37
C PHE A 36 21.56 7.53 -12.33
N ARG A 37 21.85 6.27 -12.72
CA ARG A 37 22.84 5.95 -13.78
C ARG A 37 22.51 6.64 -15.10
N ALA A 38 21.25 6.53 -15.52
CA ALA A 38 20.80 7.16 -16.77
C ALA A 38 20.97 8.69 -16.74
N PHE A 39 20.72 9.33 -15.59
CA PHE A 39 20.96 10.76 -15.39
C PHE A 39 22.46 11.10 -15.42
N CYS A 40 23.30 10.30 -14.78
CA CYS A 40 24.75 10.54 -14.75
C CYS A 40 25.47 10.20 -16.05
N GLY A 41 24.80 9.51 -16.99
CA GLY A 41 25.41 9.02 -18.23
C GLY A 41 26.54 8.02 -17.99
N SER A 42 26.55 7.30 -16.85
CA SER A 42 27.64 6.42 -16.48
C SER A 42 27.16 5.28 -15.59
N ASP A 43 27.65 4.08 -15.86
CA ASP A 43 27.41 2.89 -15.04
C ASP A 43 28.29 2.85 -13.79
N ILE A 44 29.42 3.56 -13.79
CA ILE A 44 30.37 3.64 -12.70
C ILE A 44 30.32 5.05 -12.10
N ILE A 45 29.78 5.17 -10.90
CA ILE A 45 29.66 6.43 -10.17
C ILE A 45 30.48 6.32 -8.89
N PRO A 46 31.61 7.02 -8.74
CA PRO A 46 32.38 7.04 -7.51
C PRO A 46 31.64 7.83 -6.41
N PHE A 47 31.88 7.52 -5.13
CA PHE A 47 31.29 8.26 -4.01
C PHE A 47 31.60 9.76 -4.04
N ALA A 48 32.82 10.14 -4.46
CA ALA A 48 33.23 11.54 -4.57
C ALA A 48 32.34 12.36 -5.53
N ARG A 49 31.71 11.73 -6.54
CA ARG A 49 30.78 12.39 -7.45
C ARG A 49 29.43 12.73 -6.80
N ILE A 50 29.08 12.08 -5.66
CA ILE A 50 27.82 12.32 -4.98
C ILE A 50 27.94 13.61 -4.14
N THR A 51 27.57 14.71 -4.73
CA THR A 51 27.59 16.05 -4.12
C THR A 51 26.18 16.63 -4.00
N ARG A 52 26.00 17.64 -3.13
CA ARG A 52 24.73 18.38 -3.03
C ARG A 52 24.26 18.92 -4.39
N ARG A 53 25.20 19.48 -5.17
CA ARG A 53 24.94 19.99 -6.52
C ARG A 53 24.44 18.93 -7.46
N LEU A 54 25.08 17.75 -7.50
CA LEU A 54 24.63 16.62 -8.33
C LEU A 54 23.23 16.13 -7.93
N LEU A 55 22.99 15.97 -6.62
CA LEU A 55 21.68 15.52 -6.11
C LEU A 55 20.58 16.51 -6.45
N LYS A 56 20.84 17.82 -6.37
CA LYS A 56 19.89 18.86 -6.74
C LYS A 56 19.62 18.87 -8.24
N ALA A 57 20.65 18.73 -9.06
CA ALA A 57 20.49 18.59 -10.53
C ALA A 57 19.66 17.35 -10.90
N TYR A 58 19.86 16.22 -10.19
CA TYR A 58 19.07 15.01 -10.38
C TYR A 58 17.60 15.24 -9.99
N GLU A 59 17.33 15.91 -8.87
CA GLU A 59 15.97 16.29 -8.48
C GLU A 59 15.28 17.12 -9.57
N SER A 60 15.97 18.16 -10.09
CA SER A 60 15.47 19.03 -11.17
C SER A 60 15.20 18.24 -12.44
N HIS A 61 16.08 17.32 -12.81
CA HIS A 61 15.89 16.41 -13.94
C HIS A 61 14.63 15.54 -13.80
N LEU A 62 14.40 14.95 -12.60
CA LEU A 62 13.21 14.17 -12.35
C LEU A 62 11.93 15.00 -12.40
N ARG A 63 11.96 16.25 -11.91
CA ARG A 63 10.85 17.19 -11.99
C ARG A 63 10.53 17.58 -13.45
N ALA A 64 11.54 17.89 -14.24
CA ALA A 64 11.39 18.19 -15.67
C ALA A 64 10.74 17.02 -16.43
N ARG A 65 11.06 15.77 -16.05
CA ARG A 65 10.43 14.56 -16.58
C ARG A 65 9.05 14.26 -15.99
N ARG A 66 8.46 15.17 -15.22
CA ARG A 66 7.14 15.05 -14.57
C ARG A 66 7.00 13.79 -13.70
N VAL A 67 8.10 13.33 -13.10
CA VAL A 67 8.07 12.24 -12.13
C VAL A 67 7.28 12.71 -10.91
N THR A 68 6.37 11.85 -10.40
CA THR A 68 5.55 12.23 -9.24
C THR A 68 6.41 12.53 -8.01
N PRO A 69 6.03 13.50 -7.15
CA PRO A 69 6.83 13.87 -5.97
C PRO A 69 7.17 12.68 -5.05
N ASN A 70 6.24 11.74 -4.86
CA ASN A 70 6.49 10.55 -4.06
C ASN A 70 7.50 9.58 -4.70
N THR A 71 7.52 9.45 -6.03
CA THR A 71 8.52 8.64 -6.73
C THR A 71 9.89 9.30 -6.64
N LEU A 72 9.96 10.61 -6.87
CA LEU A 72 11.16 11.42 -6.73
C LEU A 72 11.75 11.29 -5.32
N SER A 73 10.95 11.53 -4.29
CA SER A 73 11.34 11.35 -2.88
C SER A 73 11.84 9.93 -2.61
N THR A 74 11.14 8.92 -3.14
CA THR A 74 11.54 7.52 -2.98
C THR A 74 12.94 7.29 -3.56
N TYR A 75 13.20 7.77 -4.77
CA TYR A 75 14.52 7.61 -5.40
C TYR A 75 15.63 8.28 -4.59
N LEU A 76 15.44 9.53 -4.18
CA LEU A 76 16.43 10.25 -3.37
C LEU A 76 16.65 9.60 -1.99
N ARG A 77 15.60 9.09 -1.36
CA ARG A 77 15.72 8.32 -0.10
C ARG A 77 16.50 7.01 -0.28
N MET A 78 16.30 6.33 -1.41
CA MET A 78 17.06 5.10 -1.72
C MET A 78 18.55 5.44 -1.93
N LEU A 79 18.88 6.51 -2.67
CA LEU A 79 20.26 6.96 -2.85
C LEU A 79 20.89 7.35 -1.50
N ARG A 80 20.16 8.06 -0.63
CA ARG A 80 20.60 8.39 0.72
C ARG A 80 20.90 7.15 1.56
N ALA A 81 20.04 6.14 1.51
CA ALA A 81 20.24 4.90 2.25
C ALA A 81 21.49 4.14 1.76
N ILE A 82 21.73 4.10 0.45
CA ILE A 82 22.94 3.50 -0.13
C ILE A 82 24.18 4.27 0.29
N TYR A 83 24.14 5.61 0.23
CA TYR A 83 25.27 6.44 0.65
C TYR A 83 25.63 6.19 2.12
N ASN A 84 24.60 6.24 3.00
CA ASN A 84 24.79 5.98 4.43
C ASN A 84 25.31 4.56 4.71
N TYR A 85 24.87 3.57 3.93
CA TYR A 85 25.43 2.22 4.01
C TYR A 85 26.91 2.19 3.60
N GLY A 86 27.29 2.97 2.57
CA GLY A 86 28.70 3.15 2.20
C GLY A 86 29.52 3.77 3.32
N VAL A 87 28.99 4.77 4.01
CA VAL A 87 29.65 5.40 5.18
C VAL A 87 29.78 4.39 6.33
N ALA A 88 28.69 3.71 6.69
CA ALA A 88 28.70 2.71 7.78
C ALA A 88 29.64 1.53 7.53
N THR A 89 30.00 1.27 6.28
CA THR A 89 30.92 0.20 5.89
C THR A 89 32.32 0.72 5.50
N ALA A 90 32.67 1.94 5.92
CA ALA A 90 33.96 2.60 5.68
C ALA A 90 34.36 2.70 4.18
N ARG A 91 33.37 2.76 3.27
CA ARG A 91 33.60 2.89 1.82
C ARG A 91 33.39 4.31 1.30
N ALA A 92 32.75 5.15 2.11
CA ALA A 92 32.49 6.55 1.81
C ALA A 92 32.80 7.42 3.01
N ARG A 93 33.25 8.66 2.75
CA ARG A 93 33.39 9.68 3.79
C ARG A 93 32.00 10.20 4.17
N TYR A 94 31.75 10.40 5.46
CA TYR A 94 30.56 11.11 5.93
C TYR A 94 30.58 12.58 5.46
N ILE A 95 29.50 13.04 4.84
CA ILE A 95 29.30 14.44 4.46
C ILE A 95 28.07 14.95 5.20
N PRO A 96 28.19 15.91 6.12
CA PRO A 96 27.05 16.45 6.86
C PRO A 96 26.01 17.02 5.92
N ALA A 97 24.74 16.67 6.18
CA ALA A 97 23.58 17.22 5.48
C ALA A 97 23.63 17.08 3.92
N LEU A 98 24.30 16.05 3.39
CA LEU A 98 24.44 15.82 1.94
C LEU A 98 23.10 15.84 1.18
N PHE A 99 22.01 15.33 1.77
CA PHE A 99 20.66 15.25 1.17
C PHE A 99 19.71 16.31 1.71
N ARG A 100 20.20 17.38 2.34
CA ARG A 100 19.36 18.41 2.97
C ARG A 100 18.53 19.19 1.93
N ASP A 101 19.11 19.50 0.78
CA ASP A 101 18.54 20.43 -0.20
C ASP A 101 17.63 19.73 -1.23
N VAL A 102 17.38 18.44 -1.08
CA VAL A 102 16.53 17.65 -1.98
C VAL A 102 15.29 17.14 -1.27
N PHE A 103 14.20 17.00 -2.02
CA PHE A 103 12.91 16.57 -1.49
C PHE A 103 12.93 15.08 -1.13
N THR A 104 12.92 14.79 0.15
CA THR A 104 12.81 13.44 0.72
C THR A 104 11.53 13.25 1.55
N GLY A 105 10.61 14.20 1.48
CA GLY A 105 9.32 14.20 2.18
C GLY A 105 8.27 13.30 1.53
N VAL A 106 7.05 13.39 2.01
CA VAL A 106 5.88 12.69 1.47
C VAL A 106 4.89 13.72 0.96
N ASP A 107 4.50 13.60 -0.31
CA ASP A 107 3.37 14.35 -0.85
C ASP A 107 2.08 13.61 -0.44
N THR A 108 1.32 14.23 0.45
CA THR A 108 0.06 13.70 1.00
C THR A 108 -1.13 13.98 0.08
N ARG A 109 -0.98 13.80 -1.24
CA ARG A 109 -2.14 13.89 -2.13
C ARG A 109 -3.26 13.00 -1.63
N GLN A 110 -4.46 13.57 -1.51
CA GLN A 110 -5.63 12.88 -0.99
C GLN A 110 -5.86 11.57 -1.78
N LYS A 111 -5.72 10.48 -1.09
CA LYS A 111 -6.07 9.17 -1.63
C LYS A 111 -7.59 9.09 -1.67
N LYS A 112 -8.15 8.79 -2.84
CA LYS A 112 -9.60 8.82 -3.05
C LYS A 112 -10.24 7.52 -2.56
N ALA A 113 -10.97 7.59 -1.46
CA ALA A 113 -11.98 6.59 -1.12
C ALA A 113 -13.16 6.70 -2.09
N LEU A 114 -13.81 5.60 -2.38
CA LEU A 114 -15.06 5.63 -3.17
C LEU A 114 -16.19 6.20 -2.32
N PRO A 115 -17.02 7.08 -2.88
CA PRO A 115 -18.29 7.46 -2.26
C PRO A 115 -19.19 6.24 -2.03
N ARG A 116 -20.07 6.32 -1.01
CA ARG A 116 -20.93 5.21 -0.59
C ARG A 116 -21.69 4.53 -1.75
N ALA A 117 -22.30 5.32 -2.63
CA ALA A 117 -23.06 4.78 -3.76
C ALA A 117 -22.17 3.98 -4.72
N GLN A 118 -20.98 4.49 -5.07
CA GLN A 118 -20.03 3.80 -5.95
C GLN A 118 -19.41 2.57 -5.28
N LEU A 119 -19.13 2.63 -3.97
CA LEU A 119 -18.65 1.48 -3.22
C LEU A 119 -19.71 0.37 -3.20
N ARG A 120 -20.96 0.70 -2.90
CA ARG A 120 -22.10 -0.24 -2.95
C ARG A 120 -22.23 -0.86 -4.35
N ARG A 121 -22.17 -0.03 -5.40
CA ARG A 121 -22.23 -0.49 -6.79
C ARG A 121 -21.08 -1.44 -7.12
N LEU A 122 -19.84 -1.10 -6.75
CA LEU A 122 -18.67 -1.94 -6.97
C LEU A 122 -18.81 -3.31 -6.30
N LEU A 123 -19.33 -3.34 -5.07
CA LEU A 123 -19.37 -4.57 -4.27
C LEU A 123 -20.61 -5.44 -4.55
N HIS A 124 -21.74 -4.87 -5.05
CA HIS A 124 -23.01 -5.59 -5.11
C HIS A 124 -23.66 -5.66 -6.49
N ALA A 125 -23.34 -4.76 -7.44
CA ALA A 125 -23.91 -4.84 -8.78
C ALA A 125 -23.38 -6.07 -9.53
N ASP A 126 -24.21 -6.61 -10.45
CA ASP A 126 -23.79 -7.74 -11.28
C ASP A 126 -22.65 -7.34 -12.24
N PRO A 127 -21.50 -8.00 -12.17
CA PRO A 127 -20.38 -7.74 -13.06
C PRO A 127 -20.57 -8.30 -14.47
N GLY A 128 -21.58 -9.16 -14.71
CA GLY A 128 -21.93 -9.76 -15.99
C GLY A 128 -20.88 -10.74 -16.58
N ARG A 129 -19.69 -10.87 -15.98
CA ARG A 129 -18.59 -11.71 -16.47
C ARG A 129 -17.93 -12.48 -15.32
N VAL A 130 -17.56 -13.73 -15.56
CA VAL A 130 -16.97 -14.62 -14.55
C VAL A 130 -15.64 -14.06 -14.01
N ASP A 131 -14.75 -13.57 -14.90
CA ASP A 131 -13.45 -13.00 -14.49
C ASP A 131 -13.58 -11.72 -13.65
N LEU A 132 -14.63 -10.93 -13.87
CA LEU A 132 -14.94 -9.74 -13.07
C LEU A 132 -15.65 -10.11 -11.77
N ARG A 133 -16.47 -11.16 -11.78
CA ARG A 133 -17.12 -11.70 -10.57
C ARG A 133 -16.11 -12.18 -9.55
N GLN A 134 -15.06 -12.90 -10.00
CA GLN A 134 -13.94 -13.29 -9.13
C GLN A 134 -13.21 -12.08 -8.51
N ALA A 135 -12.95 -11.04 -9.30
CA ALA A 135 -12.33 -9.82 -8.79
C ALA A 135 -13.26 -9.08 -7.81
N GLN A 136 -14.55 -9.09 -8.04
CA GLN A 136 -15.54 -8.50 -7.13
C GLN A 136 -15.62 -9.28 -5.80
N SER A 137 -15.59 -10.60 -5.82
CA SER A 137 -15.54 -11.44 -4.61
C SER A 137 -14.32 -11.15 -3.77
N LEU A 138 -13.13 -11.05 -4.38
CA LEU A 138 -11.92 -10.63 -3.68
C LEU A 138 -12.03 -9.20 -3.11
N ALA A 139 -12.72 -8.29 -3.81
CA ALA A 139 -12.97 -6.94 -3.33
C ALA A 139 -13.90 -6.91 -2.11
N ARG A 140 -14.95 -7.74 -2.10
CA ARG A 140 -15.82 -7.93 -0.95
C ARG A 140 -15.04 -8.48 0.24
N LEU A 141 -14.23 -9.52 0.05
CA LEU A 141 -13.39 -10.08 1.11
C LEU A 141 -12.41 -9.04 1.66
N GLN A 142 -11.74 -8.26 0.81
CA GLN A 142 -10.89 -7.18 1.29
C GLN A 142 -11.63 -6.18 2.18
N PHE A 143 -12.85 -5.83 1.81
CA PHE A 143 -13.67 -4.91 2.58
C PHE A 143 -14.16 -5.53 3.89
N LEU A 144 -14.67 -6.77 3.85
CA LEU A 144 -15.16 -7.51 5.01
C LEU A 144 -14.05 -7.86 6.01
N PHE A 145 -12.80 -7.99 5.54
CA PHE A 145 -11.60 -8.17 6.36
C PHE A 145 -10.95 -6.84 6.72
N CYS A 146 -11.74 -5.86 7.14
CA CYS A 146 -11.28 -4.56 7.63
C CYS A 146 -10.34 -3.83 6.66
N GLY A 147 -10.65 -3.85 5.37
CA GLY A 147 -9.82 -3.22 4.36
C GLY A 147 -8.46 -3.89 4.19
N MET A 148 -8.39 -5.21 4.32
CA MET A 148 -7.16 -6.01 4.22
C MET A 148 -6.38 -5.68 2.94
N PRO A 149 -5.06 -5.43 2.99
CA PRO A 149 -4.25 -5.26 1.79
C PRO A 149 -4.24 -6.52 0.94
N PHE A 150 -4.16 -6.37 -0.38
CA PHE A 150 -4.08 -7.52 -1.28
C PHE A 150 -2.86 -8.43 -1.01
N ALA A 151 -1.78 -7.87 -0.48
CA ALA A 151 -0.62 -8.67 -0.10
C ALA A 151 -0.95 -9.67 1.01
N ASP A 152 -1.71 -9.26 2.02
CA ASP A 152 -2.13 -10.14 3.09
C ASP A 152 -3.21 -11.11 2.59
N LEU A 153 -4.21 -10.63 1.84
CA LEU A 153 -5.27 -11.45 1.26
C LEU A 153 -4.71 -12.58 0.39
N ALA A 154 -3.73 -12.30 -0.46
CA ALA A 154 -3.14 -13.27 -1.37
C ALA A 154 -2.32 -14.36 -0.65
N HIS A 155 -1.87 -14.09 0.57
CA HIS A 155 -1.06 -15.00 1.38
C HIS A 155 -1.81 -15.52 2.61
N LEU A 156 -3.15 -15.35 2.66
CA LEU A 156 -3.92 -16.00 3.71
C LEU A 156 -3.82 -17.52 3.55
N GLU A 157 -3.49 -18.19 4.64
CA GLU A 157 -3.42 -19.63 4.71
C GLU A 157 -4.69 -20.23 5.35
N LYS A 158 -4.97 -21.48 5.04
CA LYS A 158 -6.09 -22.22 5.65
C LYS A 158 -5.97 -22.27 7.17
N SER A 159 -4.75 -22.35 7.69
CA SER A 159 -4.41 -22.35 9.13
C SER A 159 -4.77 -21.05 9.85
N HIS A 160 -4.97 -19.94 9.12
CA HIS A 160 -5.40 -18.66 9.70
C HIS A 160 -6.88 -18.64 10.07
N LEU A 161 -7.69 -19.61 9.58
CA LEU A 161 -9.08 -19.74 9.98
C LEU A 161 -9.19 -20.63 11.21
N ARG A 162 -9.66 -20.06 12.32
CA ARG A 162 -9.82 -20.78 13.60
C ARG A 162 -11.11 -20.37 14.26
N GLN A 163 -12.00 -21.33 14.54
CA GLN A 163 -13.23 -21.12 15.34
C GLN A 163 -14.08 -19.89 14.92
N GLY A 164 -14.21 -19.66 13.62
CA GLY A 164 -14.98 -18.52 13.10
C GLY A 164 -14.24 -17.19 13.11
N LEU A 165 -12.96 -17.19 13.47
CA LEU A 165 -12.07 -16.05 13.42
C LEU A 165 -11.04 -16.21 12.32
N LEU A 166 -10.64 -15.10 11.70
CA LEU A 166 -9.47 -14.99 10.83
C LEU A 166 -8.34 -14.36 11.65
N VAL A 167 -7.32 -15.16 12.01
CA VAL A 167 -6.16 -14.72 12.80
C VAL A 167 -4.90 -14.78 11.94
N TYR A 168 -4.30 -13.64 11.67
CA TYR A 168 -3.11 -13.56 10.82
C TYR A 168 -2.15 -12.46 11.26
N THR A 169 -0.90 -12.57 10.83
CA THR A 169 0.10 -11.51 11.05
C THR A 169 0.28 -10.69 9.79
N ARG A 170 0.17 -9.40 9.90
CA ARG A 170 0.30 -8.48 8.78
C ARG A 170 1.70 -8.51 8.19
N ARG A 171 1.84 -8.87 6.91
CA ARG A 171 3.14 -9.08 6.24
C ARG A 171 4.05 -7.86 6.23
N LYS A 172 3.49 -6.64 6.19
CA LYS A 172 4.29 -5.41 6.12
C LYS A 172 4.79 -4.93 7.47
N THR A 173 4.02 -5.12 8.53
CA THR A 173 4.26 -4.50 9.85
C THR A 173 4.55 -5.51 10.95
N GLY A 174 4.28 -6.79 10.73
CA GLY A 174 4.37 -7.82 11.76
C GLY A 174 3.26 -7.73 12.82
N THR A 175 2.25 -6.88 12.63
CA THR A 175 1.16 -6.70 13.58
C THR A 175 0.20 -7.88 13.50
N PRO A 176 -0.14 -8.55 14.63
CA PRO A 176 -1.20 -9.55 14.67
C PRO A 176 -2.56 -8.87 14.44
N ILE A 177 -3.43 -9.51 13.69
CA ILE A 177 -4.80 -9.06 13.40
C ILE A 177 -5.76 -10.21 13.57
N THR A 178 -6.86 -9.94 14.26
CA THR A 178 -7.99 -10.85 14.40
C THR A 178 -9.22 -10.20 13.80
N VAL A 179 -9.92 -10.92 12.93
CA VAL A 179 -11.17 -10.47 12.30
C VAL A 179 -12.21 -11.57 12.46
N GLU A 180 -13.38 -11.21 12.95
CA GLU A 180 -14.52 -12.12 12.99
C GLU A 180 -14.99 -12.43 11.56
N LEU A 181 -15.27 -13.70 11.31
CA LEU A 181 -15.76 -14.17 10.02
C LEU A 181 -17.29 -13.97 9.96
N LEU A 182 -17.70 -12.80 9.52
CA LEU A 182 -19.11 -12.49 9.31
C LEU A 182 -19.74 -13.45 8.27
N PRO A 183 -21.06 -13.77 8.36
CA PRO A 183 -21.71 -14.66 7.41
C PRO A 183 -21.47 -14.31 5.94
N PRO A 184 -21.54 -13.04 5.48
CA PRO A 184 -21.23 -12.68 4.10
C PRO A 184 -19.78 -13.02 3.70
N ALA A 185 -18.82 -12.97 4.63
CA ALA A 185 -17.43 -13.32 4.34
C ALA A 185 -17.28 -14.84 4.15
N ARG A 186 -17.99 -15.63 4.94
CA ARG A 186 -18.04 -17.11 4.79
C ARG A 186 -18.60 -17.50 3.43
N ASP A 187 -19.67 -16.82 2.98
CA ASP A 187 -20.29 -17.07 1.68
C ASP A 187 -19.35 -16.70 0.53
N GLU A 188 -18.65 -15.57 0.63
CA GLU A 188 -17.67 -15.18 -0.39
C GLU A 188 -16.46 -16.14 -0.42
N LEU A 189 -16.00 -16.63 0.73
CA LEU A 189 -14.94 -17.64 0.78
C LEU A 189 -15.40 -18.94 0.08
N ARG A 190 -16.64 -19.42 0.33
CA ARG A 190 -17.19 -20.61 -0.36
C ARG A 190 -17.25 -20.40 -1.87
N ARG A 191 -17.68 -19.23 -2.34
CA ARG A 191 -17.72 -18.87 -3.77
C ARG A 191 -16.33 -18.80 -4.41
N CYS A 192 -15.30 -18.39 -3.65
CA CYS A 192 -13.92 -18.37 -4.12
C CYS A 192 -13.28 -19.77 -4.10
N HIS A 193 -13.87 -20.73 -3.39
CA HIS A 193 -13.38 -22.11 -3.24
C HIS A 193 -13.84 -22.98 -4.42
N THR A 194 -13.55 -22.54 -5.64
CA THR A 194 -13.74 -23.37 -6.83
C THR A 194 -12.61 -24.42 -6.95
N PRO A 195 -12.79 -25.51 -7.73
CA PRO A 195 -11.82 -26.61 -7.87
C PRO A 195 -10.40 -26.23 -8.31
N ALA A 196 -10.17 -24.95 -8.56
CA ALA A 196 -8.90 -24.39 -9.06
C ALA A 196 -7.79 -24.18 -8.00
N VAL A 197 -8.03 -24.45 -6.71
CA VAL A 197 -6.94 -24.48 -5.72
C VAL A 197 -6.24 -25.82 -5.85
N PRO A 198 -4.95 -25.88 -6.22
CA PRO A 198 -4.22 -27.14 -6.27
C PRO A 198 -4.37 -27.87 -4.93
N SER A 199 -4.70 -29.16 -5.00
CA SER A 199 -4.66 -30.05 -3.85
C SER A 199 -3.28 -29.92 -3.22
N GLY A 200 -3.19 -29.48 -1.94
CA GLY A 200 -1.91 -29.24 -1.27
C GLY A 200 -1.47 -27.79 -1.16
N SER A 201 -2.11 -26.82 -1.82
CA SER A 201 -1.80 -25.41 -1.57
C SER A 201 -2.14 -25.00 -0.12
N PRO A 202 -1.23 -24.34 0.63
CA PRO A 202 -1.51 -23.88 1.98
C PRO A 202 -2.48 -22.69 1.98
N TYR A 203 -2.62 -22.00 0.86
CA TYR A 203 -3.38 -20.76 0.79
C TYR A 203 -4.89 -20.97 0.83
N LEU A 204 -5.57 -20.02 1.47
CA LEU A 204 -7.02 -20.01 1.61
C LEU A 204 -7.73 -19.67 0.30
N LEU A 205 -7.11 -18.83 -0.54
CA LEU A 205 -7.69 -18.31 -1.78
C LEU A 205 -6.84 -18.72 -3.00
N PRO A 206 -7.45 -18.99 -4.16
CA PRO A 206 -6.75 -19.41 -5.38
C PRO A 206 -6.08 -18.23 -6.10
N ILE A 207 -5.28 -17.46 -5.37
CA ILE A 207 -4.56 -16.27 -5.88
C ILE A 207 -3.13 -16.63 -6.25
N LEU A 208 -2.47 -17.42 -5.39
CA LEU A 208 -1.11 -17.91 -5.53
C LEU A 208 -1.11 -19.43 -5.51
N SER A 209 -0.14 -20.03 -6.19
CA SER A 209 -0.04 -21.50 -6.30
C SER A 209 0.34 -22.19 -4.99
N GLY A 210 1.17 -21.54 -4.17
CA GLY A 210 1.71 -22.14 -2.95
C GLY A 210 2.78 -23.19 -3.17
N THR A 211 3.20 -23.43 -4.41
CA THR A 211 4.19 -24.45 -4.78
C THR A 211 5.64 -24.03 -4.57
N ARG A 212 5.87 -22.78 -4.20
CA ARG A 212 7.21 -22.20 -4.09
C ARG A 212 7.42 -21.56 -2.73
N PRO A 213 8.65 -21.62 -2.16
CA PRO A 213 8.97 -20.91 -0.94
C PRO A 213 8.63 -19.40 -1.05
N ALA A 214 7.95 -18.86 -0.06
CA ALA A 214 7.47 -17.45 -0.07
C ALA A 214 8.60 -16.41 -0.20
N THR A 215 9.83 -16.79 0.14
CA THR A 215 11.03 -15.94 0.08
C THR A 215 11.70 -15.94 -1.30
N CYS A 216 11.34 -16.86 -2.21
CA CYS A 216 11.99 -16.92 -3.51
C CYS A 216 11.49 -15.85 -4.49
N TYR A 217 12.36 -15.48 -5.44
CA TYR A 217 12.05 -14.46 -6.44
C TYR A 217 10.88 -14.84 -7.35
N SER A 218 10.70 -16.12 -7.65
CA SER A 218 9.59 -16.59 -8.48
C SER A 218 8.24 -16.44 -7.78
N ALA A 219 8.14 -16.68 -6.46
CA ALA A 219 6.94 -16.39 -5.67
C ALA A 219 6.64 -14.88 -5.64
N TYR A 220 7.65 -14.03 -5.50
CA TYR A 220 7.49 -12.58 -5.62
C TYR A 220 6.95 -12.18 -7.00
N ARG A 221 7.46 -12.75 -8.09
CA ARG A 221 6.95 -12.49 -9.45
C ARG A 221 5.51 -12.94 -9.64
N GLU A 222 5.15 -14.10 -9.10
CA GLU A 222 3.79 -14.62 -9.12
C GLU A 222 2.83 -13.66 -8.41
N TYR A 223 3.17 -13.23 -7.20
CA TYR A 223 2.41 -12.23 -6.46
C TYR A 223 2.25 -10.92 -7.25
N GLN A 224 3.32 -10.38 -7.82
CA GLN A 224 3.28 -9.17 -8.64
C GLN A 224 2.37 -9.30 -9.85
N SER A 225 2.36 -10.47 -10.48
CA SER A 225 1.49 -10.78 -11.61
C SER A 225 0.02 -10.89 -11.18
N ALA A 226 -0.24 -11.54 -10.03
CA ALA A 226 -1.57 -11.62 -9.45
C ALA A 226 -2.12 -10.24 -9.08
N LEU A 227 -1.31 -9.38 -8.45
CA LEU A 227 -1.70 -8.00 -8.11
C LEU A 227 -2.03 -7.17 -9.35
N ARG A 228 -1.18 -7.24 -10.40
CA ARG A 228 -1.45 -6.54 -11.67
C ARG A 228 -2.73 -7.03 -12.33
N ARG A 229 -2.95 -8.34 -12.38
CA ARG A 229 -4.17 -8.96 -12.92
C ARG A 229 -5.40 -8.52 -12.15
N TYR A 230 -5.36 -8.55 -10.82
CA TYR A 230 -6.45 -8.11 -9.95
C TYR A 230 -6.79 -6.63 -10.15
N ASN A 231 -5.80 -5.73 -10.10
CA ASN A 231 -6.02 -4.30 -10.32
C ASN A 231 -6.60 -4.01 -11.71
N ARG A 232 -6.14 -4.72 -12.75
CA ARG A 232 -6.67 -4.59 -14.11
C ARG A 232 -8.14 -5.02 -14.18
N ARG A 233 -8.51 -6.11 -13.51
CA ARG A 233 -9.90 -6.57 -13.42
C ARG A 233 -10.77 -5.59 -12.63
N LEU A 234 -10.29 -5.03 -11.52
CA LEU A 234 -10.99 -3.99 -10.77
C LEU A 234 -11.26 -2.73 -11.62
N GLN A 235 -10.29 -2.30 -12.41
CA GLN A 235 -10.46 -1.16 -13.33
C GLN A 235 -11.49 -1.46 -14.41
N ARG A 236 -11.51 -2.69 -14.97
CA ARG A 236 -12.52 -3.11 -15.95
C ARG A 236 -13.91 -3.19 -15.32
N LEU A 237 -14.01 -3.73 -14.11
CA LEU A 237 -15.25 -3.77 -13.33
C LEU A 237 -15.77 -2.36 -13.08
N ALA A 238 -14.92 -1.44 -12.62
CA ALA A 238 -15.31 -0.06 -12.38
C ALA A 238 -15.84 0.63 -13.64
N ARG A 239 -15.17 0.45 -14.79
CA ARG A 239 -15.64 0.99 -16.07
C ARG A 239 -16.99 0.41 -16.48
N ARG A 240 -17.16 -0.92 -16.36
CA ARG A 240 -18.44 -1.57 -16.69
C ARG A 240 -19.60 -1.08 -15.81
N LEU A 241 -19.31 -0.79 -14.55
CA LEU A 241 -20.29 -0.27 -13.59
C LEU A 241 -20.38 1.26 -13.61
N SER A 242 -19.84 1.94 -14.63
CA SER A 242 -19.87 3.41 -14.77
C SER A 242 -19.41 4.14 -13.50
N ILE A 243 -18.34 3.63 -12.85
CA ILE A 243 -17.70 4.27 -11.70
C ILE A 243 -16.62 5.22 -12.23
N PRO A 244 -16.76 6.56 -12.07
CA PRO A 244 -15.89 7.55 -12.71
C PRO A 244 -14.56 7.74 -11.97
N PHE A 245 -14.14 6.77 -11.16
CA PHE A 245 -12.92 6.82 -10.35
C PHE A 245 -12.02 5.63 -10.66
N PRO A 246 -10.70 5.82 -10.64
CA PRO A 246 -9.77 4.70 -10.73
C PRO A 246 -9.88 3.82 -9.49
N VAL A 247 -10.18 2.53 -9.69
CA VAL A 247 -10.28 1.55 -8.61
C VAL A 247 -9.07 0.63 -8.61
N SER A 248 -8.50 0.43 -7.45
CA SER A 248 -7.42 -0.51 -7.20
C SER A 248 -7.67 -1.26 -5.88
N SER A 249 -6.89 -2.30 -5.63
CA SER A 249 -6.90 -3.01 -4.35
C SER A 249 -6.71 -2.09 -3.14
N TYR A 250 -5.98 -1.00 -3.33
CA TYR A 250 -5.73 -0.01 -2.27
C TYR A 250 -6.91 0.93 -2.05
N THR A 251 -7.71 1.20 -3.09
CA THR A 251 -8.94 1.99 -3.00
C THR A 251 -9.92 1.39 -2.01
N LEU A 252 -10.06 0.05 -1.99
CA LEU A 252 -10.93 -0.66 -1.05
C LEU A 252 -10.56 -0.43 0.40
N ARG A 253 -9.26 -0.48 0.70
CA ARG A 253 -8.75 -0.20 2.05
C ARG A 253 -9.01 1.25 2.47
N HIS A 254 -8.81 2.21 1.56
CA HIS A 254 -9.15 3.61 1.84
C HIS A 254 -10.65 3.80 2.05
N SER A 255 -11.47 3.13 1.24
CA SER A 255 -12.93 3.20 1.36
C SER A 255 -13.41 2.62 2.69
N TRP A 256 -12.84 1.49 3.14
CA TRP A 256 -13.16 0.92 4.44
C TRP A 256 -12.82 1.90 5.57
N ALA A 257 -11.59 2.41 5.60
CA ALA A 257 -11.15 3.35 6.64
C ALA A 257 -11.99 4.63 6.66
N THR A 258 -12.29 5.18 5.49
CA THR A 258 -13.13 6.38 5.35
C THR A 258 -14.57 6.10 5.78
N THR A 259 -15.14 4.93 5.43
CA THR A 259 -16.47 4.52 5.87
C THR A 259 -16.53 4.39 7.39
N ALA A 260 -15.55 3.75 8.02
CA ALA A 260 -15.46 3.63 9.47
C ALA A 260 -15.43 5.01 10.16
N LYS A 261 -14.61 5.94 9.63
CA LYS A 261 -14.55 7.33 10.11
C LYS A 261 -15.91 8.03 10.02
N TYR A 262 -16.61 7.94 8.88
CA TYR A 262 -17.94 8.55 8.72
C TYR A 262 -19.02 7.90 9.57
N ARG A 263 -18.75 6.68 10.07
CA ARG A 263 -19.59 5.98 11.04
C ARG A 263 -19.26 6.34 12.49
N GLY A 264 -18.33 7.26 12.73
CA GLY A 264 -17.94 7.70 14.07
C GLY A 264 -16.99 6.74 14.81
N VAL A 265 -16.41 5.75 14.11
CA VAL A 265 -15.46 4.83 14.76
C VAL A 265 -14.20 5.61 15.17
N PRO A 266 -13.73 5.45 16.43
CA PRO A 266 -12.51 6.10 16.91
C PRO A 266 -11.30 5.78 16.03
N ILE A 267 -10.40 6.75 15.87
CA ILE A 267 -9.25 6.60 14.96
C ILE A 267 -8.29 5.51 15.43
N GLU A 268 -8.20 5.30 16.73
CA GLU A 268 -7.41 4.25 17.38
C GLU A 268 -7.91 2.87 16.93
N MET A 269 -9.22 2.64 17.00
CA MET A 269 -9.86 1.40 16.56
C MET A 269 -9.69 1.19 15.04
N ILE A 270 -9.80 2.26 14.24
CA ILE A 270 -9.51 2.20 12.79
C ILE A 270 -8.04 1.81 12.57
N SER A 271 -7.13 2.40 13.34
CA SER A 271 -5.68 2.15 13.24
C SER A 271 -5.33 0.70 13.55
N GLU A 272 -5.89 0.17 14.63
CA GLU A 272 -5.74 -1.23 15.07
C GLU A 272 -6.30 -2.19 14.02
N SER A 273 -7.55 -2.01 13.60
CA SER A 273 -8.19 -2.82 12.55
C SER A 273 -7.41 -2.84 11.24
N LEU A 274 -6.74 -1.74 10.92
CA LEU A 274 -5.86 -1.65 9.76
C LEU A 274 -4.46 -2.25 10.01
N GLY A 275 -4.09 -2.55 11.24
CA GLY A 275 -2.76 -3.01 11.62
C GLY A 275 -1.68 -1.98 11.36
N HIS A 276 -1.95 -0.71 11.68
CA HIS A 276 -0.96 0.35 11.63
C HIS A 276 -0.18 0.40 12.95
N THR A 277 1.13 0.54 12.89
CA THR A 277 1.99 0.70 14.06
C THR A 277 1.97 2.13 14.62
N SER A 278 1.31 3.07 13.95
CA SER A 278 1.20 4.48 14.35
C SER A 278 -0.10 5.08 13.85
N ILE A 279 -0.82 5.75 14.74
CA ILE A 279 -2.05 6.50 14.45
C ILE A 279 -1.82 7.56 13.36
N ARG A 280 -0.63 8.18 13.32
CA ARG A 280 -0.25 9.14 12.27
C ARG A 280 -0.39 8.55 10.86
N THR A 281 -0.12 7.23 10.70
CA THR A 281 -0.34 6.54 9.43
C THR A 281 -1.82 6.53 9.07
N THR A 282 -2.71 6.31 10.04
CA THR A 282 -4.15 6.32 9.84
C THR A 282 -4.66 7.72 9.49
N GLN A 283 -4.16 8.76 10.16
CA GLN A 283 -4.49 10.17 9.87
C GLN A 283 -4.19 10.54 8.40
N ILE A 284 -3.05 10.09 7.86
CA ILE A 284 -2.70 10.30 6.45
C ILE A 284 -3.66 9.55 5.50
N TYR A 285 -4.25 8.46 5.95
CA TYR A 285 -5.23 7.69 5.19
C TYR A 285 -6.61 8.33 5.14
N LEU A 286 -6.99 9.00 6.21
CA LEU A 286 -8.32 9.55 6.35
C LEU A 286 -8.40 10.90 5.63
N LYS A 287 -9.31 11.00 4.68
CA LYS A 287 -9.70 12.27 4.08
C LYS A 287 -10.18 13.23 5.17
N GLY A 288 -9.85 14.51 5.07
CA GLY A 288 -10.48 15.57 5.90
C GLY A 288 -12.01 15.48 5.80
N PHE A 289 -12.71 15.95 6.82
CA PHE A 289 -14.17 16.09 6.76
C PHE A 289 -14.56 17.09 5.69
N GLU A 290 -15.62 16.81 4.95
CA GLU A 290 -16.18 17.77 3.99
C GLU A 290 -16.85 18.93 4.72
N LEU A 291 -17.09 20.04 4.00
CA LEU A 291 -17.72 21.22 4.61
C LEU A 291 -19.08 20.86 5.21
N ALA A 292 -19.86 20.03 4.53
CA ALA A 292 -21.16 19.56 5.01
C ALA A 292 -21.06 18.84 6.37
N ASP A 293 -20.04 17.99 6.56
CA ASP A 293 -19.82 17.28 7.83
C ASP A 293 -19.49 18.23 8.96
N ARG A 294 -18.62 19.22 8.68
CA ARG A 294 -18.26 20.26 9.66
C ARG A 294 -19.45 21.13 10.01
N THR A 295 -20.25 21.50 9.01
CA THR A 295 -21.49 22.29 9.23
C THR A 295 -22.50 21.49 10.07
N ARG A 296 -22.63 20.17 9.83
CA ARG A 296 -23.48 19.32 10.67
C ARG A 296 -23.04 19.32 12.13
N VAL A 297 -21.74 19.11 12.39
CA VAL A 297 -21.19 19.16 13.77
C VAL A 297 -21.44 20.52 14.41
N ASN A 298 -21.24 21.60 13.66
CA ASN A 298 -21.47 22.94 14.18
C ASN A 298 -22.97 23.17 14.52
N ARG A 299 -23.89 22.67 13.69
CA ARG A 299 -25.33 22.71 13.98
C ARG A 299 -25.69 21.94 15.24
N LEU A 300 -25.10 20.73 15.42
CA LEU A 300 -25.33 19.94 16.64
C LEU A 300 -24.82 20.66 17.89
N ASN A 301 -23.62 21.26 17.83
CA ASN A 301 -23.08 22.03 18.91
C ASN A 301 -23.93 23.29 19.21
N TYR A 302 -24.41 23.95 18.14
CA TYR A 302 -25.31 25.10 18.32
C TYR A 302 -26.64 24.69 18.96
N ALA A 303 -27.24 23.58 18.53
CA ALA A 303 -28.47 23.06 19.11
C ALA A 303 -28.30 22.72 20.60
N TYR A 304 -27.13 22.20 20.99
CA TYR A 304 -26.82 21.84 22.39
C TYR A 304 -26.81 23.07 23.34
N ILE A 305 -26.47 24.26 22.83
CA ILE A 305 -26.41 25.48 23.64
C ILE A 305 -27.70 26.33 23.55
N GLN A 306 -28.68 25.90 22.76
CA GLN A 306 -29.98 26.57 22.73
C GLN A 306 -30.68 26.37 24.07
N PRO A 307 -31.37 27.41 24.62
CA PRO A 307 -32.22 27.22 25.77
C PRO A 307 -33.23 26.10 25.49
N GLU A 308 -33.40 25.17 26.43
CA GLU A 308 -34.53 24.26 26.38
C GLU A 308 -35.79 25.11 26.31
N ASN A 309 -36.54 24.99 25.19
CA ASN A 309 -37.86 25.59 25.15
C ASN A 309 -38.68 24.98 26.29
N VAL A 310 -38.81 25.70 27.38
CA VAL A 310 -39.76 25.39 28.43
C VAL A 310 -41.13 25.49 27.81
N THR A 311 -41.58 24.39 27.18
CA THR A 311 -43.00 24.16 26.93
C THR A 311 -43.59 23.88 28.28
N GLY A 312 -43.79 24.97 29.06
CA GLY A 312 -44.55 24.99 30.28
C GLY A 312 -45.99 25.34 29.91
N LEU A 313 -46.86 24.52 30.38
CA LEU A 313 -48.33 24.65 30.53
C LEU A 313 -49.15 24.21 29.32
#